data_2c49f73ef84398e206734b47f142df16
#
_entry.id   2c49f73ef84398e206734b47f142df16
#
_cell.length_a   1.000
_cell.length_b   1.000
_cell.length_c   1.000
_cell.angle_alpha   90.00
_cell.angle_beta   90.00
_cell.angle_gamma   90.00
#
_symmetry.space_group_name_H-M   'P 1'
#
loop_
_entity.id
_entity.type
_entity.pdbx_description
1 polymer ?
#
loop_
_entity_poly.entity_id
_entity_poly.type
_entity_poly.pdbx_seq_one_letter_code
_entity_poly.pdbx_strand_id
1 'polypeptide(L)'
;MWGGAGPLGVLAVFLVGVLCVSIALNYAELATTFPVTGGALTYVRQAYGPGLLSFLVGSLDCLSSAFYAALSAVGFGYSLQVFLPGVPVVPMAVAAVTLFVILNILGVNKVSRVQVVLGMVLLGILLAYVAFGLTRPGGFTWATLLPEGRLFTAGPWVSISVLLATMALIFNAYVGFEII
;
A
#
# COMPACT_ATOMS: atom_id res chain seq x y z
N MET A 1 -11.64 9.06 8.92
CA MET A 1 -11.44 7.61 8.99
C MET A 1 -10.69 7.13 10.25
N TRP A 2 -9.81 7.93 10.83
CA TRP A 2 -9.05 7.55 12.05
C TRP A 2 -9.87 7.67 13.36
N GLY A 3 -11.00 8.33 13.35
CA GLY A 3 -11.81 8.58 14.55
C GLY A 3 -12.43 7.35 15.22
N GLY A 4 -12.45 6.20 14.56
CA GLY A 4 -13.00 4.96 15.14
C GLY A 4 -11.96 3.96 15.64
N ALA A 5 -10.72 4.02 15.13
CA ALA A 5 -9.68 3.05 15.47
C ALA A 5 -8.76 3.52 16.61
N GLY A 6 -8.63 4.85 16.82
CA GLY A 6 -7.80 5.39 17.89
C GLY A 6 -6.42 4.74 17.98
N PRO A 7 -5.99 4.34 19.19
CA PRO A 7 -4.69 3.68 19.42
C PRO A 7 -4.57 2.31 18.71
N LEU A 8 -5.68 1.65 18.39
CA LEU A 8 -5.68 0.39 17.63
C LEU A 8 -5.12 0.58 16.21
N GLY A 9 -5.18 1.79 15.64
CA GLY A 9 -4.59 2.08 14.35
C GLY A 9 -3.08 1.88 14.33
N VAL A 10 -2.36 2.28 15.37
CA VAL A 10 -0.91 2.09 15.49
C VAL A 10 -0.57 0.59 15.61
N LEU A 11 -1.33 -0.13 16.43
CA LEU A 11 -1.17 -1.58 16.57
C LEU A 11 -1.45 -2.29 15.23
N ALA A 12 -2.49 -1.87 14.50
CA ALA A 12 -2.82 -2.42 13.19
C ALA A 12 -1.68 -2.23 12.18
N VAL A 13 -1.07 -1.03 12.12
CA VAL A 13 0.10 -0.75 11.25
C VAL A 13 1.25 -1.70 11.58
N PHE A 14 1.57 -1.85 12.86
CA PHE A 14 2.67 -2.72 13.29
C PHE A 14 2.40 -4.18 12.94
N LEU A 15 1.22 -4.71 13.24
CA LEU A 15 0.86 -6.09 12.95
C LEU A 15 0.85 -6.39 11.44
N VAL A 16 0.30 -5.49 10.65
CA VAL A 16 0.33 -5.62 9.18
C VAL A 16 1.76 -5.56 8.66
N GLY A 17 2.60 -4.67 9.19
CA GLY A 17 4.02 -4.62 8.83
C GLY A 17 4.73 -5.96 9.08
N VAL A 18 4.53 -6.58 10.23
CA VAL A 18 5.11 -7.90 10.56
C VAL A 18 4.61 -8.98 9.60
N LEU A 19 3.30 -9.00 9.28
CA LEU A 19 2.73 -9.92 8.30
C LEU A 19 3.34 -9.70 6.91
N CYS A 20 3.47 -8.47 6.46
CA CYS A 20 4.07 -8.14 5.16
C CYS A 20 5.54 -8.52 5.07
N VAL A 21 6.33 -8.35 6.14
CA VAL A 21 7.72 -8.84 6.20
C VAL A 21 7.76 -10.36 6.05
N SER A 22 6.88 -11.09 6.72
CA SER A 22 6.81 -12.55 6.61
C SER A 22 6.48 -13.00 5.18
N ILE A 23 5.55 -12.31 4.52
CA ILE A 23 5.21 -12.58 3.11
C ILE A 23 6.39 -12.23 2.20
N ALA A 24 7.03 -11.07 2.39
CA ALA A 24 8.17 -10.64 1.61
C ALA A 24 9.35 -11.63 1.69
N LEU A 25 9.61 -12.22 2.86
CA LEU A 25 10.62 -13.26 3.03
C LEU A 25 10.32 -14.51 2.20
N ASN A 26 9.05 -14.94 2.15
CA ASN A 26 8.63 -16.06 1.29
C ASN A 26 8.83 -15.73 -0.20
N TYR A 27 8.49 -14.51 -0.63
CA TYR A 27 8.75 -14.07 -2.00
C TYR A 27 10.25 -14.00 -2.32
N ALA A 28 11.08 -13.55 -1.39
CA ALA A 28 12.53 -13.52 -1.55
C ALA A 28 13.11 -14.94 -1.71
N GLU A 29 12.62 -15.92 -0.95
CA GLU A 29 13.00 -17.32 -1.10
C GLU A 29 12.56 -17.88 -2.46
N LEU A 30 11.34 -17.61 -2.88
CA LEU A 30 10.84 -18.02 -4.19
C LEU A 30 11.64 -17.39 -5.34
N ALA A 31 12.01 -16.12 -5.22
CA ALA A 31 12.81 -15.41 -6.22
C ALA A 31 14.23 -15.99 -6.36
N THR A 32 14.82 -16.47 -5.27
CA THR A 32 16.12 -17.16 -5.32
C THR A 32 16.02 -18.56 -5.89
N THR A 33 14.91 -19.25 -5.64
CA THR A 33 14.66 -20.60 -6.13
C THR A 33 14.28 -20.61 -7.62
N PHE A 34 13.49 -19.62 -8.04
CA PHE A 34 13.00 -19.47 -9.40
C PHE A 34 13.38 -18.08 -9.96
N PRO A 35 14.61 -17.89 -10.44
CA PRO A 35 15.10 -16.58 -10.92
C PRO A 35 14.53 -16.25 -12.30
N VAL A 36 13.20 -16.13 -12.38
CA VAL A 36 12.45 -15.85 -13.62
C VAL A 36 11.47 -14.71 -13.36
N THR A 37 11.28 -13.87 -14.36
CA THR A 37 10.33 -12.76 -14.30
C THR A 37 8.88 -13.25 -14.42
N GLY A 38 7.93 -12.64 -13.70
CA GLY A 38 6.51 -12.95 -13.83
C GLY A 38 5.76 -13.13 -12.50
N GLY A 39 6.43 -12.87 -11.36
CA GLY A 39 5.79 -12.80 -10.05
C GLY A 39 5.03 -14.07 -9.65
N ALA A 40 3.94 -13.89 -8.92
CA ALA A 40 3.12 -14.96 -8.36
C ALA A 40 2.64 -16.00 -9.39
N LEU A 41 2.25 -15.56 -10.60
CA LEU A 41 1.84 -16.44 -11.68
C LEU A 41 2.93 -17.45 -12.05
N THR A 42 4.17 -16.97 -12.17
CA THR A 42 5.29 -17.82 -12.57
C THR A 42 5.63 -18.85 -11.49
N TYR A 43 5.62 -18.45 -10.24
CA TYR A 43 5.86 -19.37 -9.11
C TYR A 43 4.80 -20.46 -9.02
N VAL A 44 3.52 -20.10 -9.15
CA VAL A 44 2.43 -21.08 -9.16
C VAL A 44 2.51 -22.00 -10.37
N ARG A 45 2.86 -21.48 -11.54
CA ARG A 45 3.02 -22.29 -12.76
C ARG A 45 4.19 -23.27 -12.65
N GLN A 46 5.28 -22.89 -11.99
CA GLN A 46 6.42 -23.78 -11.78
C GLN A 46 6.14 -24.85 -10.72
N ALA A 47 5.42 -24.50 -9.67
CA ALA A 47 5.10 -25.42 -8.58
C ALA A 47 3.99 -26.43 -8.96
N TYR A 48 2.95 -25.98 -9.65
CA TYR A 48 1.73 -26.78 -9.92
C TYR A 48 1.52 -27.09 -11.41
N GLY A 49 2.38 -26.58 -12.28
CA GLY A 49 2.25 -26.75 -13.73
C GLY A 49 1.21 -25.82 -14.38
N PRO A 50 1.14 -25.86 -15.72
CA PRO A 50 0.13 -25.12 -16.46
C PRO A 50 -1.26 -25.74 -16.27
N GLY A 51 -2.18 -25.03 -15.65
CA GLY A 51 -3.53 -25.52 -15.36
C GLY A 51 -4.47 -24.43 -14.86
N LEU A 52 -5.64 -24.85 -14.40
CA LEU A 52 -6.68 -23.95 -13.91
C LEU A 52 -6.18 -23.04 -12.77
N LEU A 53 -5.36 -23.59 -11.85
CA LEU A 53 -4.84 -22.82 -10.73
C LEU A 53 -3.93 -21.68 -11.20
N SER A 54 -3.02 -21.95 -12.12
CA SER A 54 -2.14 -20.92 -12.71
C SER A 54 -2.94 -19.87 -13.46
N PHE A 55 -3.97 -20.29 -14.20
CA PHE A 55 -4.86 -19.35 -14.90
C PHE A 55 -5.62 -18.46 -13.93
N LEU A 56 -6.19 -19.01 -12.86
CA LEU A 56 -6.92 -18.26 -11.84
C LEU A 56 -6.01 -17.23 -11.14
N VAL A 57 -4.82 -17.66 -10.71
CA VAL A 57 -3.87 -16.75 -10.04
C VAL A 57 -3.48 -15.60 -10.97
N GLY A 58 -3.11 -15.87 -12.22
CA GLY A 58 -2.75 -14.82 -13.16
C GLY A 58 -3.90 -13.87 -13.52
N SER A 59 -5.13 -14.42 -13.64
CA SER A 59 -6.31 -13.60 -13.92
C SER A 59 -6.69 -12.72 -12.73
N LEU A 60 -6.62 -13.25 -11.52
CA LEU A 60 -6.90 -12.49 -10.30
C LEU A 60 -5.84 -11.42 -10.05
N ASP A 61 -4.58 -11.71 -10.28
CA ASP A 61 -3.48 -10.77 -10.16
C ASP A 61 -3.62 -9.60 -11.14
N CYS A 62 -3.91 -9.90 -12.40
CA CYS A 62 -4.20 -8.90 -13.42
C CYS A 62 -5.40 -8.01 -13.05
N LEU A 63 -6.49 -8.62 -12.60
CA LEU A 63 -7.69 -7.91 -12.20
C LEU A 63 -7.45 -7.03 -10.97
N SER A 64 -6.78 -7.57 -9.96
CA SER A 64 -6.38 -6.85 -8.75
C SER A 64 -5.53 -5.63 -9.08
N SER A 65 -4.52 -5.79 -9.91
CA SER A 65 -3.63 -4.72 -10.36
C SER A 65 -4.39 -3.61 -11.11
N ALA A 66 -5.36 -3.97 -11.94
CA ALA A 66 -6.20 -3.01 -12.66
C ALA A 66 -7.09 -2.19 -11.69
N PHE A 67 -7.73 -2.85 -10.73
CA PHE A 67 -8.52 -2.16 -9.70
C PHE A 67 -7.64 -1.26 -8.81
N TYR A 68 -6.46 -1.74 -8.43
CA TYR A 68 -5.53 -0.97 -7.63
C TYR A 68 -5.04 0.29 -8.36
N ALA A 69 -4.71 0.17 -9.65
CA ALA A 69 -4.34 1.32 -10.48
C ALA A 69 -5.49 2.34 -10.59
N ALA A 70 -6.73 1.88 -10.80
CA ALA A 70 -7.90 2.74 -10.85
C ALA A 70 -8.14 3.46 -9.50
N LEU A 71 -8.06 2.73 -8.39
CA LEU A 71 -8.22 3.29 -7.04
C LEU A 71 -7.15 4.35 -6.75
N SER A 72 -5.89 4.07 -7.10
CA SER A 72 -4.77 4.99 -6.92
C SER A 72 -4.94 6.27 -7.76
N ALA A 73 -5.41 6.13 -9.00
CA ALA A 73 -5.66 7.27 -9.86
C ALA A 73 -6.79 8.18 -9.33
N VAL A 74 -7.88 7.58 -8.84
CA VAL A 74 -8.99 8.32 -8.22
C VAL A 74 -8.53 8.97 -6.92
N GLY A 75 -7.75 8.26 -6.09
CA GLY A 75 -7.14 8.80 -4.88
C GLY A 75 -6.24 10.00 -5.16
N PHE A 76 -5.44 9.94 -6.24
CA PHE A 76 -4.65 11.08 -6.71
C PHE A 76 -5.54 12.27 -7.08
N GLY A 77 -6.64 12.04 -7.82
CA GLY A 77 -7.59 13.08 -8.17
C GLY A 77 -8.20 13.79 -6.95
N TYR A 78 -8.60 13.04 -5.93
CA TYR A 78 -9.08 13.60 -4.65
C TYR A 78 -8.00 14.37 -3.90
N SER A 79 -6.77 13.87 -3.88
CA SER A 79 -5.65 14.55 -3.24
C SER A 79 -5.35 15.89 -3.93
N LEU A 80 -5.48 15.94 -5.24
CA LEU A 80 -5.27 17.16 -6.02
C LEU A 80 -6.34 18.22 -5.72
N GLN A 81 -7.59 17.83 -5.44
CA GLN A 81 -8.65 18.75 -5.05
C GLN A 81 -8.36 19.54 -3.77
N VAL A 82 -7.52 18.99 -2.87
CA VAL A 82 -7.10 19.70 -1.65
C VAL A 82 -6.27 20.94 -2.01
N PHE A 83 -5.46 20.86 -3.06
CA PHE A 83 -4.61 21.97 -3.52
C PHE A 83 -5.29 22.84 -4.58
N LEU A 84 -6.16 22.25 -5.39
CA LEU A 84 -6.86 22.92 -6.49
C LEU A 84 -8.38 22.68 -6.37
N PRO A 85 -9.07 23.45 -5.52
CA PRO A 85 -10.53 23.33 -5.35
C PRO A 85 -11.26 23.56 -6.68
N GLY A 86 -12.22 22.68 -7.00
CA GLY A 86 -13.03 22.79 -8.22
C GLY A 86 -12.52 21.98 -9.41
N VAL A 87 -11.36 21.33 -9.30
CA VAL A 87 -10.87 20.41 -10.35
C VAL A 87 -11.65 19.10 -10.31
N PRO A 88 -12.22 18.63 -11.43
CA PRO A 88 -12.99 17.40 -11.46
C PRO A 88 -12.07 16.17 -11.28
N VAL A 89 -12.44 15.27 -10.36
CA VAL A 89 -11.63 14.09 -9.99
C VAL A 89 -11.41 13.15 -11.17
N VAL A 90 -12.48 12.82 -11.91
CA VAL A 90 -12.42 11.80 -12.97
C VAL A 90 -11.47 12.19 -14.10
N PRO A 91 -11.55 13.40 -14.70
CA PRO A 91 -10.59 13.83 -15.72
C PRO A 91 -9.15 13.83 -15.23
N MET A 92 -8.89 14.21 -13.96
CA MET A 92 -7.54 14.16 -13.39
C MET A 92 -7.04 12.75 -13.21
N ALA A 93 -7.87 11.84 -12.75
CA ALA A 93 -7.54 10.42 -12.65
C ALA A 93 -7.19 9.84 -14.04
N VAL A 94 -8.01 10.12 -15.05
CA VAL A 94 -7.78 9.69 -16.44
C VAL A 94 -6.49 10.28 -16.99
N ALA A 95 -6.23 11.56 -16.76
CA ALA A 95 -4.98 12.20 -17.19
C ALA A 95 -3.75 11.57 -16.53
N ALA A 96 -3.82 11.26 -15.24
CA ALA A 96 -2.73 10.58 -14.53
C ALA A 96 -2.47 9.18 -15.11
N VAL A 97 -3.50 8.35 -15.29
CA VAL A 97 -3.36 7.02 -15.91
C VAL A 97 -2.77 7.13 -17.31
N THR A 98 -3.29 8.05 -18.14
CA THR A 98 -2.80 8.26 -19.51
C THR A 98 -1.33 8.66 -19.52
N LEU A 99 -0.91 9.54 -18.60
CA LEU A 99 0.50 9.93 -18.45
C LEU A 99 1.38 8.72 -18.14
N PHE A 100 0.98 7.89 -17.17
CA PHE A 100 1.75 6.69 -16.82
C PHE A 100 1.76 5.64 -17.94
N VAL A 101 0.68 5.48 -18.70
CA VAL A 101 0.64 4.62 -19.88
C VAL A 101 1.64 5.11 -20.93
N ILE A 102 1.64 6.41 -21.23
CA ILE A 102 2.62 7.00 -22.18
C ILE A 102 4.05 6.78 -21.70
N LEU A 103 4.33 7.02 -20.41
CA LEU A 103 5.64 6.77 -19.82
C LEU A 103 6.06 5.30 -19.98
N ASN A 104 5.15 4.36 -19.77
CA ASN A 104 5.43 2.93 -19.96
C ASN A 104 5.77 2.59 -21.42
N ILE A 105 5.05 3.18 -22.38
CA ILE A 105 5.34 2.99 -23.83
C ILE A 105 6.73 3.55 -24.20
N LEU A 106 7.18 4.63 -23.52
CA LEU A 106 8.50 5.23 -23.75
C LEU A 106 9.67 4.39 -23.22
N GLY A 107 9.39 3.31 -22.52
CA GLY A 107 10.34 2.28 -22.11
C GLY A 107 10.60 2.19 -20.61
N VAL A 108 10.75 0.97 -20.17
CA VAL A 108 10.88 0.56 -18.75
C VAL A 108 12.02 1.29 -18.02
N ASN A 109 13.14 1.53 -18.66
CA ASN A 109 14.28 2.21 -18.04
C ASN A 109 13.99 3.67 -17.65
N LYS A 110 13.13 4.37 -18.43
CA LYS A 110 12.72 5.74 -18.11
C LYS A 110 11.71 5.76 -16.96
N VAL A 111 10.76 4.83 -17.01
CA VAL A 111 9.75 4.65 -15.96
C VAL A 111 10.39 4.31 -14.62
N SER A 112 11.31 3.35 -14.60
CA SER A 112 12.04 2.96 -13.39
C SER A 112 12.79 4.14 -12.76
N ARG A 113 13.46 4.96 -13.58
CA ARG A 113 14.15 6.15 -13.06
C ARG A 113 13.19 7.17 -12.45
N VAL A 114 12.07 7.45 -13.12
CA VAL A 114 11.02 8.34 -12.59
C VAL A 114 10.45 7.79 -11.28
N GLN A 115 10.20 6.49 -11.23
CA GLN A 115 9.67 5.82 -10.04
C GLN A 115 10.64 5.90 -8.86
N VAL A 116 11.94 5.68 -9.07
CA VAL A 116 12.96 5.83 -8.03
C VAL A 116 13.01 7.26 -7.51
N VAL A 117 13.01 8.26 -8.39
CA VAL A 117 13.01 9.68 -7.97
C VAL A 117 11.76 10.01 -7.15
N LEU A 118 10.58 9.63 -7.62
CA LEU A 118 9.33 9.84 -6.88
C LEU A 118 9.33 9.11 -5.53
N GLY A 119 9.85 7.89 -5.48
CA GLY A 119 9.99 7.13 -4.23
C GLY A 119 10.93 7.80 -3.24
N MET A 120 12.06 8.33 -3.70
CA MET A 120 13.00 9.08 -2.84
C MET A 120 12.39 10.38 -2.31
N VAL A 121 11.63 11.09 -3.14
CA VAL A 121 10.90 12.30 -2.73
C VAL A 121 9.85 11.95 -1.67
N LEU A 122 9.07 10.89 -1.90
CA LEU A 122 8.06 10.42 -0.94
C LEU A 122 8.70 10.04 0.40
N LEU A 123 9.80 9.28 0.36
CA LEU A 123 10.55 8.91 1.56
C LEU A 123 11.07 10.15 2.31
N GLY A 124 11.61 11.13 1.58
CA GLY A 124 12.06 12.39 2.14
C GLY A 124 10.94 13.17 2.84
N ILE A 125 9.77 13.26 2.21
CA ILE A 125 8.58 13.91 2.79
C ILE A 125 8.14 13.16 4.05
N LEU A 126 8.10 11.82 4.01
CA LEU A 126 7.69 11.00 5.16
C LEU A 126 8.64 11.19 6.34
N LEU A 127 9.95 11.15 6.09
CA LEU A 127 10.97 11.38 7.13
C LEU A 127 10.89 12.78 7.70
N ALA A 128 10.70 13.79 6.86
CA ALA A 128 10.51 15.18 7.31
C ALA A 128 9.24 15.31 8.17
N TYR A 129 8.14 14.66 7.78
CA TYR A 129 6.90 14.65 8.56
C TYR A 129 7.09 14.00 9.94
N VAL A 130 7.77 12.85 10.01
CA VAL A 130 8.08 12.15 11.25
C VAL A 130 8.99 13.02 12.12
N ALA A 131 10.07 13.56 11.56
CA ALA A 131 10.99 14.42 12.28
C ALA A 131 10.28 15.66 12.87
N PHE A 132 9.44 16.32 12.07
CA PHE A 132 8.65 17.45 12.51
C PHE A 132 7.65 17.09 13.61
N GLY A 133 6.99 15.92 13.49
CA GLY A 133 6.08 15.41 14.50
C GLY A 133 6.75 15.12 15.84
N LEU A 134 7.98 14.58 15.80
CA LEU A 134 8.75 14.26 17.01
C LEU A 134 9.36 15.51 17.68
N THR A 135 9.73 16.52 16.89
CA THR A 135 10.39 17.73 17.42
C THR A 135 9.40 18.77 17.94
N ARG A 136 8.13 18.67 17.63
CA ARG A 136 7.12 19.61 18.10
C ARG A 136 6.87 19.46 19.60
N PRO A 137 6.79 20.56 20.38
CA PRO A 137 6.37 20.51 21.78
C PRO A 137 4.97 19.87 21.90
N GLY A 138 4.86 18.74 22.60
CA GLY A 138 3.63 17.95 22.69
C GLY A 138 3.32 17.05 21.48
N GLY A 139 4.25 16.92 20.52
CA GLY A 139 4.06 16.12 19.30
C GLY A 139 3.95 14.62 19.57
N PHE A 140 4.72 14.10 20.49
CA PHE A 140 4.65 12.72 20.92
C PHE A 140 4.51 12.62 22.45
N THR A 141 3.37 12.12 22.92
CA THR A 141 3.16 11.77 24.32
C THR A 141 2.52 10.38 24.41
N TRP A 142 2.88 9.64 25.43
CA TRP A 142 2.24 8.34 25.70
C TRP A 142 0.72 8.45 25.84
N ALA A 143 0.24 9.60 26.34
CA ALA A 143 -1.19 9.89 26.42
C ALA A 143 -1.88 10.01 25.04
N THR A 144 -1.13 10.38 23.99
CA THR A 144 -1.65 10.43 22.62
C THR A 144 -1.79 9.04 22.04
N LEU A 145 -0.87 8.11 22.39
CA LEU A 145 -0.94 6.71 21.98
C LEU A 145 -2.00 5.91 22.75
N LEU A 146 -2.16 6.20 24.01
CA LEU A 146 -3.04 5.47 24.93
C LEU A 146 -3.99 6.46 25.62
N PRO A 147 -5.02 7.01 24.91
CA PRO A 147 -6.05 7.83 25.54
C PRO A 147 -6.68 7.00 26.68
N GLU A 148 -6.76 7.59 27.87
CA GLU A 148 -7.28 6.93 29.08
C GLU A 148 -6.48 5.69 29.56
N GLY A 149 -5.27 5.47 29.06
CA GLY A 149 -4.43 4.31 29.42
C GLY A 149 -4.98 2.97 28.94
N ARG A 150 -5.92 2.96 27.99
CA ARG A 150 -6.52 1.74 27.46
C ARG A 150 -6.34 1.65 25.95
N LEU A 151 -5.87 0.47 25.50
CA LEU A 151 -5.85 0.12 24.07
C LEU A 151 -7.25 -0.14 23.52
N PHE A 152 -8.13 -0.68 24.35
CA PHE A 152 -9.48 -1.08 23.98
C PHE A 152 -10.48 -0.17 24.70
N THR A 153 -11.09 0.75 23.96
CA THR A 153 -12.11 1.69 24.45
C THR A 153 -13.53 1.14 24.36
N ALA A 154 -13.72 0.10 23.54
CA ALA A 154 -14.99 -0.61 23.36
C ALA A 154 -14.87 -2.05 23.88
N GLY A 155 -15.98 -2.79 23.93
CA GLY A 155 -15.97 -4.20 24.30
C GLY A 155 -15.03 -5.02 23.41
N PRO A 156 -14.50 -6.18 23.89
CA PRO A 156 -13.42 -6.92 23.22
C PRO A 156 -13.77 -7.31 21.78
N TRP A 157 -14.97 -7.73 21.50
CA TRP A 157 -15.42 -8.11 20.16
C TRP A 157 -15.48 -6.94 19.17
N VAL A 158 -15.95 -5.77 19.64
CA VAL A 158 -15.99 -4.54 18.82
C VAL A 158 -14.57 -4.09 18.53
N SER A 159 -13.68 -4.12 19.51
CA SER A 159 -12.28 -3.73 19.36
C SER A 159 -11.53 -4.65 18.39
N ILE A 160 -11.77 -5.96 18.44
CA ILE A 160 -11.17 -6.92 17.48
C ILE A 160 -11.70 -6.68 16.07
N SER A 161 -12.99 -6.48 15.88
CA SER A 161 -13.56 -6.23 14.55
C SER A 161 -13.02 -4.92 13.94
N VAL A 162 -12.88 -3.87 14.73
CA VAL A 162 -12.28 -2.60 14.31
C VAL A 162 -10.80 -2.78 13.98
N LEU A 163 -10.05 -3.54 14.78
CA LEU A 163 -8.65 -3.85 14.51
C LEU A 163 -8.50 -4.59 13.18
N LEU A 164 -9.25 -5.67 12.96
CA LEU A 164 -9.20 -6.46 11.73
C LEU A 164 -9.61 -5.63 10.49
N ALA A 165 -10.66 -4.83 10.59
CA ALA A 165 -11.07 -3.94 9.51
C ALA A 165 -9.99 -2.88 9.20
N THR A 166 -9.35 -2.33 10.24
CA THR A 166 -8.25 -1.38 10.10
C THR A 166 -7.03 -2.03 9.48
N MET A 167 -6.68 -3.26 9.91
CA MET A 167 -5.59 -4.04 9.32
C MET A 167 -5.84 -4.32 7.83
N ALA A 168 -7.06 -4.69 7.44
CA ALA A 168 -7.42 -4.92 6.05
C ALA A 168 -7.27 -3.65 5.17
N LEU A 169 -7.64 -2.48 5.70
CA LEU A 169 -7.45 -1.20 5.02
C LEU A 169 -5.97 -0.81 4.90
N ILE A 170 -5.20 -1.01 5.97
CA ILE A 170 -3.77 -0.66 6.02
C ILE A 170 -2.95 -1.63 5.17
N PHE A 171 -3.33 -2.90 5.08
CA PHE A 171 -2.65 -3.90 4.25
C PHE A 171 -2.47 -3.40 2.81
N ASN A 172 -3.47 -2.70 2.27
CA ASN A 172 -3.39 -2.09 0.95
C ASN A 172 -2.25 -1.06 0.79
N ALA A 173 -1.79 -0.44 1.88
CA ALA A 173 -0.67 0.50 1.86
C ALA A 173 0.70 -0.18 1.78
N TYR A 174 0.76 -1.47 2.09
CA TYR A 174 1.98 -2.28 2.02
C TYR A 174 2.09 -3.10 0.72
N VAL A 175 1.06 -3.07 -0.14
CA VAL A 175 1.05 -3.78 -1.43
C VAL A 175 2.15 -3.24 -2.35
N GLY A 176 2.80 -4.13 -3.11
CA GLY A 176 3.83 -3.77 -4.10
C GLY A 176 5.15 -4.54 -3.95
N PHE A 177 5.41 -5.18 -2.82
CA PHE A 177 6.62 -5.99 -2.62
C PHE A 177 6.57 -7.33 -3.37
N GLU A 178 5.39 -7.75 -3.81
CA GLU A 178 5.16 -8.96 -4.62
C GLU A 178 5.42 -8.77 -6.11
N ILE A 179 5.61 -7.53 -6.57
CA ILE A 179 5.87 -7.19 -7.97
C ILE A 179 7.39 -7.13 -8.20
N ILE A 180 8.06 -8.27 -8.13
CA ILE A 180 9.50 -8.40 -8.38
C ILE A 180 9.75 -9.20 -9.65
#